data_10e99a8e0b72029ffd2dee4fe222ab64
#
_entry.id   10e99a8e0b72029ffd2dee4fe222ab64
#
_cell.length_a   1.000
_cell.length_b   1.000
_cell.length_c   1.000
_cell.angle_alpha   90.00
_cell.angle_beta   90.00
_cell.angle_gamma   90.00
#
_symmetry.space_group_name_H-M   'P 1'
#
loop_
_entity.id
_entity.type
_entity.pdbx_description
1 polymer ?
#
loop_
_entity_poly.entity_id
_entity_poly.type
_entity_poly.pdbx_seq_one_letter_code
_entity_poly.pdbx_strand_id
1 'polypeptide(L)'
;MNNCLSCGAKLYENITIYNLFKKPNRLCDRCKENWDNIKLDIKARRCSRCLKHLNQNEAYCLDCKFLSAHFNLMEQLYCQFQYDSLMKEMIHQYKFLKDYYLCELLAHLIEIPQTSYDYIVPIPSSPAHDLSRTFNPVEAVLKAKG
;
A
#
# COMPACT_ATOMS: atom_id res chain seq x y z
N MET A 1 -5.51 24.86 5.71
CA MET A 1 -4.50 24.28 6.66
C MET A 1 -4.49 22.79 6.44
N ASN A 2 -3.33 22.23 6.11
CA ASN A 2 -3.21 20.78 5.87
C ASN A 2 -2.72 20.09 7.13
N ASN A 3 -3.33 18.95 7.46
CA ASN A 3 -2.88 18.10 8.54
C ASN A 3 -2.19 16.86 7.95
N CYS A 4 -1.24 16.32 8.69
CA CYS A 4 -0.60 15.06 8.34
C CYS A 4 -1.62 13.91 8.34
N LEU A 5 -1.73 13.18 7.24
CA LEU A 5 -2.68 12.06 7.09
C LEU A 5 -2.42 10.92 8.08
N SER A 6 -1.19 10.77 8.56
CA SER A 6 -0.80 9.66 9.45
C SER A 6 -0.97 9.99 10.94
N CYS A 7 -0.62 11.19 11.38
CA CYS A 7 -0.63 11.55 12.80
C CYS A 7 -1.52 12.76 13.17
N GLY A 8 -2.16 13.39 12.18
CA GLY A 8 -3.03 14.55 12.40
C GLY A 8 -2.29 15.85 12.72
N ALA A 9 -0.96 15.86 12.85
CA ALA A 9 -0.18 17.07 13.13
C ALA A 9 -0.36 18.12 12.04
N LYS A 10 -0.38 19.40 12.42
CA LYS A 10 -0.47 20.50 11.46
C LYS A 10 0.78 20.56 10.60
N LEU A 11 0.60 20.66 9.30
CA LEU A 11 1.66 20.84 8.32
C LEU A 11 1.79 22.33 8.01
N TYR A 12 2.96 22.87 8.23
CA TYR A 12 3.31 24.24 7.89
C TYR A 12 4.21 24.21 6.66
N GLU A 13 3.68 24.64 5.53
CA GLU A 13 4.46 24.85 4.30
C GLU A 13 4.51 26.34 4.00
N ASN A 14 5.71 26.91 3.93
CA ASN A 14 5.89 28.25 3.41
C ASN A 14 5.67 28.20 1.89
N ILE A 15 4.69 28.92 1.39
CA ILE A 15 4.43 29.03 -0.04
C ILE A 15 5.57 29.83 -0.67
N THR A 16 6.24 29.19 -1.63
CA THR A 16 7.32 29.77 -2.43
C THR A 16 6.98 29.63 -3.90
N ILE A 17 7.66 30.38 -4.77
CA ILE A 17 7.50 30.26 -6.23
C ILE A 17 7.77 28.80 -6.70
N TYR A 18 8.65 28.09 -6.01
CA TYR A 18 9.05 26.72 -6.36
C TYR A 18 8.03 25.64 -5.98
N ASN A 19 7.15 25.92 -5.00
CA ASN A 19 6.17 24.94 -4.53
C ASN A 19 4.71 25.33 -4.79
N LEU A 20 4.47 26.52 -5.33
CA LEU A 20 3.13 27.06 -5.60
C LEU A 20 2.26 26.11 -6.45
N PHE A 21 2.88 25.42 -7.41
CA PHE A 21 2.21 24.48 -8.32
C PHE A 21 2.47 23.00 -7.98
N LYS A 22 3.17 22.72 -6.88
CA LYS A 22 3.39 21.34 -6.44
C LYS A 22 2.22 20.87 -5.58
N LYS A 23 1.93 19.56 -5.65
CA LYS A 23 0.98 18.97 -4.71
C LYS A 23 1.49 19.18 -3.28
N PRO A 24 0.64 19.64 -2.36
CA PRO A 24 1.03 19.89 -0.97
C PRO A 24 1.47 18.59 -0.29
N ASN A 25 2.40 18.70 0.64
CA ASN A 25 2.79 17.56 1.46
C ASN A 25 1.60 17.07 2.28
N ARG A 26 1.40 15.76 2.29
CA ARG A 26 0.30 15.10 3.02
C ARG A 26 0.80 14.40 4.30
N LEU A 27 2.11 14.28 4.47
CA LEU A 27 2.76 13.67 5.62
C LEU A 27 3.80 14.63 6.21
N CYS A 28 3.93 14.65 7.54
CA CYS A 28 5.07 15.30 8.19
C CYS A 28 6.34 14.46 8.02
N ASP A 29 7.52 15.08 8.18
CA ASP A 29 8.80 14.42 7.92
C ASP A 29 8.99 13.16 8.76
N ARG A 30 8.62 13.18 10.05
CA ARG A 30 8.68 12.00 10.94
C ARG A 30 7.80 10.85 10.44
N CYS A 31 6.57 11.15 10.02
CA CYS A 31 5.67 10.09 9.50
C CYS A 31 6.17 9.57 8.15
N LYS A 32 6.69 10.44 7.29
CA LYS A 32 7.29 10.03 6.03
C LYS A 32 8.46 9.06 6.27
N GLU A 33 9.37 9.40 7.17
CA GLU A 33 10.49 8.53 7.55
C GLU A 33 10.01 7.18 8.09
N ASN A 34 9.02 7.16 8.99
CA ASN A 34 8.45 5.93 9.52
C ASN A 34 7.86 5.04 8.42
N TRP A 35 7.15 5.62 7.45
CA TRP A 35 6.61 4.87 6.31
C TRP A 35 7.69 4.41 5.35
N ASP A 36 8.73 5.21 5.12
CA ASP A 36 9.88 4.84 4.29
C ASP A 36 10.67 3.67 4.89
N ASN A 37 10.80 3.61 6.23
CA ASN A 37 11.51 2.54 6.93
C ASN A 37 10.84 1.16 6.83
N ILE A 38 9.53 1.10 6.62
CA ILE A 38 8.80 -0.17 6.42
C ILE A 38 8.58 -0.51 4.95
N LYS A 39 9.11 0.27 4.01
CA LYS A 39 9.08 -0.11 2.59
C LYS A 39 9.82 -1.41 2.36
N LEU A 40 9.29 -2.21 1.46
CA LEU A 40 9.91 -3.47 1.08
C LEU A 40 11.23 -3.18 0.37
N ASP A 41 12.32 -3.74 0.88
CA ASP A 41 13.61 -3.64 0.19
C ASP A 41 13.58 -4.46 -1.11
N ILE A 42 13.48 -3.75 -2.22
CA ILE A 42 13.48 -4.35 -3.58
C ILE A 42 14.88 -4.80 -4.03
N LYS A 43 15.95 -4.33 -3.36
CA LYS A 43 17.32 -4.76 -3.64
C LYS A 43 17.66 -6.08 -2.95
N ALA A 44 16.89 -6.48 -1.96
CA ALA A 44 17.04 -7.78 -1.32
C ALA A 44 16.74 -8.91 -2.31
N ARG A 45 17.42 -10.05 -2.15
CA ARG A 45 17.15 -11.23 -2.96
C ARG A 45 15.75 -11.77 -2.67
N ARG A 46 14.86 -11.66 -3.64
CA ARG A 46 13.46 -12.05 -3.51
C ARG A 46 13.01 -12.89 -4.69
N CYS A 47 12.07 -13.77 -4.41
CA CYS A 47 11.39 -14.55 -5.44
C CYS A 47 10.68 -13.60 -6.43
N SER A 48 10.94 -13.74 -7.73
CA SER A 48 10.38 -12.88 -8.77
C SER A 48 8.85 -12.91 -8.82
N ARG A 49 8.21 -13.97 -8.31
CA ARG A 49 6.75 -14.08 -8.31
C ARG A 49 6.10 -13.62 -7.01
N CYS A 50 6.50 -14.17 -5.86
CA CYS A 50 5.81 -13.94 -4.58
C CYS A 50 6.56 -13.02 -3.60
N LEU A 51 7.74 -12.51 -3.98
CA LEU A 51 8.59 -11.61 -3.18
C LEU A 51 9.11 -12.23 -1.86
N LYS A 52 8.97 -13.54 -1.66
CA LYS A 52 9.59 -14.24 -0.53
C LYS A 52 11.09 -14.07 -0.57
N HIS A 53 11.73 -13.82 0.57
CA HIS A 53 13.18 -13.71 0.67
C HIS A 53 13.86 -15.03 0.28
N LEU A 54 14.93 -14.93 -0.49
CA LEU A 54 15.72 -16.07 -0.99
C LEU A 54 17.12 -16.08 -0.37
N ASN A 55 17.54 -17.25 0.09
CA ASN A 55 18.88 -17.44 0.63
C ASN A 55 19.92 -17.79 -0.46
N GLN A 56 19.46 -18.21 -1.64
CA GLN A 56 20.29 -18.65 -2.75
C GLN A 56 20.06 -17.80 -4.00
N ASN A 57 20.95 -17.90 -4.98
CA ASN A 57 20.86 -17.20 -6.28
C ASN A 57 19.83 -17.85 -7.22
N GLU A 58 18.60 -17.98 -6.75
CA GLU A 58 17.49 -18.50 -7.54
C GLU A 58 16.48 -17.42 -7.87
N ALA A 59 15.82 -17.52 -9.03
CA ALA A 59 14.77 -16.59 -9.42
C ALA A 59 13.45 -16.85 -8.69
N TYR A 60 13.16 -18.10 -8.33
CA TYR A 60 11.90 -18.53 -7.72
C TYR A 60 12.14 -19.36 -6.47
N CYS A 61 11.32 -19.16 -5.44
CA CYS A 61 11.34 -19.99 -4.24
C CYS A 61 10.76 -21.40 -4.51
N LEU A 62 11.07 -22.33 -3.64
CA LEU A 62 10.61 -23.71 -3.74
C LEU A 62 9.07 -23.82 -3.81
N ASP A 63 8.35 -23.02 -3.01
CA ASP A 63 6.89 -23.00 -3.02
C ASP A 63 6.34 -22.60 -4.39
N CYS A 64 6.91 -21.55 -5.01
CA CYS A 64 6.49 -21.10 -6.34
C CYS A 64 6.85 -22.11 -7.43
N LYS A 65 7.98 -22.82 -7.32
CA LYS A 65 8.35 -23.89 -8.23
C LYS A 65 7.38 -25.07 -8.11
N PHE A 66 7.09 -25.51 -6.89
CA PHE A 66 6.15 -26.59 -6.63
C PHE A 66 4.73 -26.25 -7.12
N LEU A 67 4.20 -25.09 -6.74
CA LEU A 67 2.85 -24.68 -7.11
C LEU A 67 2.68 -24.48 -8.62
N SER A 68 3.70 -23.98 -9.32
CA SER A 68 3.64 -23.78 -10.78
C SER A 68 3.59 -25.09 -11.57
N ALA A 69 4.03 -26.20 -10.98
CA ALA A 69 3.92 -27.52 -11.59
C ALA A 69 2.48 -28.06 -11.56
N HIS A 70 1.61 -27.54 -10.69
CA HIS A 70 0.27 -28.08 -10.44
C HIS A 70 -0.84 -27.06 -10.74
N PHE A 71 -0.55 -25.76 -10.74
CA PHE A 71 -1.54 -24.70 -10.86
C PHE A 71 -1.07 -23.58 -11.77
N ASN A 72 -2.02 -22.93 -12.42
CA ASN A 72 -1.78 -21.65 -13.07
C ASN A 72 -1.67 -20.57 -11.98
N LEU A 73 -0.51 -20.01 -11.83
CA LEU A 73 -0.24 -18.97 -10.83
C LEU A 73 -0.28 -17.58 -11.47
N MET A 74 -0.54 -16.56 -10.66
CA MET A 74 -0.32 -15.18 -11.06
C MET A 74 1.15 -14.99 -11.52
N GLU A 75 1.38 -14.10 -12.44
CA GLU A 75 2.72 -13.84 -12.97
C GLU A 75 3.61 -13.21 -11.90
N GLN A 76 3.11 -12.20 -11.20
CA GLN A 76 3.88 -11.45 -10.21
C GLN A 76 2.99 -10.83 -9.13
N LEU A 77 3.51 -10.78 -7.91
CA LEU A 77 2.96 -10.01 -6.80
C LEU A 77 3.72 -8.67 -6.71
N TYR A 78 2.98 -7.58 -6.57
CA TYR A 78 3.53 -6.28 -6.22
C TYR A 78 3.23 -5.97 -4.77
N CYS A 79 4.27 -5.69 -3.99
CA CYS A 79 4.15 -5.31 -2.60
C CYS A 79 5.13 -4.17 -2.30
N GLN A 80 4.65 -3.11 -1.68
CA GLN A 80 5.45 -1.92 -1.41
C GLN A 80 5.91 -1.82 0.04
N PHE A 81 5.17 -2.43 0.95
CA PHE A 81 5.42 -2.32 2.39
C PHE A 81 5.52 -3.68 3.04
N GLN A 82 6.32 -3.76 4.07
CA GLN A 82 6.33 -4.91 4.97
C GLN A 82 5.08 -4.84 5.88
N TYR A 83 4.49 -6.00 6.17
CA TYR A 83 3.40 -6.10 7.12
C TYR A 83 3.96 -6.11 8.55
N ASP A 84 4.49 -4.96 8.96
CA ASP A 84 5.07 -4.71 10.27
C ASP A 84 4.08 -3.96 11.18
N SER A 85 4.50 -3.63 12.40
CA SER A 85 3.70 -3.00 13.45
C SER A 85 2.87 -1.81 12.93
N LEU A 86 3.52 -0.84 12.28
CA LEU A 86 2.88 0.36 11.75
C LEU A 86 1.79 0.03 10.70
N MET A 87 2.12 -0.81 9.72
CA MET A 87 1.16 -1.22 8.69
C MET A 87 0.03 -2.05 9.28
N LYS A 88 0.34 -2.95 10.21
CA LYS A 88 -0.65 -3.79 10.90
C LYS A 88 -1.65 -2.95 11.70
N GLU A 89 -1.16 -1.98 12.48
CA GLU A 89 -2.01 -1.07 13.25
C GLU A 89 -2.91 -0.24 12.34
N MET A 90 -2.36 0.35 11.29
CA MET A 90 -3.12 1.15 10.35
C MET A 90 -4.21 0.34 9.64
N ILE A 91 -3.91 -0.88 9.15
CA ILE A 91 -4.89 -1.76 8.53
C ILE A 91 -5.95 -2.19 9.55
N HIS A 92 -5.57 -2.41 10.81
CA HIS A 92 -6.51 -2.73 11.88
C HIS A 92 -7.48 -1.57 12.13
N GLN A 93 -6.97 -0.35 12.30
CA GLN A 93 -7.80 0.85 12.46
C GLN A 93 -8.75 1.03 11.27
N TYR A 94 -8.24 0.93 10.06
CA TYR A 94 -9.03 1.09 8.84
C TYR A 94 -10.15 0.06 8.72
N LYS A 95 -9.81 -1.24 8.87
CA LYS A 95 -10.77 -2.33 8.62
C LYS A 95 -11.68 -2.65 9.80
N PHE A 96 -11.19 -2.54 11.04
CA PHE A 96 -11.91 -3.01 12.22
C PHE A 96 -12.43 -1.89 13.10
N LEU A 97 -11.71 -0.78 13.23
CA LEU A 97 -12.20 0.42 13.90
C LEU A 97 -12.99 1.35 12.96
N LYS A 98 -13.10 0.99 11.68
CA LYS A 98 -13.91 1.68 10.66
C LYS A 98 -13.46 3.12 10.41
N ASP A 99 -12.17 3.41 10.58
CA ASP A 99 -11.62 4.72 10.30
C ASP A 99 -11.50 4.94 8.79
N TYR A 100 -12.61 5.37 8.19
CA TYR A 100 -12.71 5.59 6.75
C TYR A 100 -11.65 6.58 6.22
N TYR A 101 -11.26 7.56 7.04
CA TYR A 101 -10.31 8.61 6.61
C TYR A 101 -8.93 8.04 6.23
N LEU A 102 -8.56 6.89 6.77
CA LEU A 102 -7.32 6.21 6.43
C LEU A 102 -7.25 5.72 4.96
N CYS A 103 -8.38 5.73 4.22
CA CYS A 103 -8.32 5.46 2.77
C CYS A 103 -7.50 6.51 2.03
N GLU A 104 -7.51 7.78 2.46
CA GLU A 104 -6.67 8.84 1.87
C GLU A 104 -5.18 8.62 2.14
N LEU A 105 -4.84 8.17 3.36
CA LEU A 105 -3.46 7.81 3.71
C LEU A 105 -2.98 6.64 2.85
N LEU A 106 -3.76 5.57 2.77
CA LEU A 106 -3.44 4.41 1.94
C LEU A 106 -3.30 4.79 0.47
N ALA A 107 -4.23 5.57 -0.08
CA ALA A 107 -4.18 6.06 -1.44
C ALA A 107 -2.93 6.92 -1.72
N HIS A 108 -2.47 7.68 -0.72
CA HIS A 108 -1.25 8.46 -0.82
C HIS A 108 0.01 7.59 -0.80
N LEU A 109 0.03 6.54 0.02
CA LEU A 109 1.18 5.66 0.22
C LEU A 109 1.38 4.66 -0.92
N ILE A 110 0.30 4.09 -1.47
CA ILE A 110 0.41 3.06 -2.51
C ILE A 110 0.70 3.66 -3.88
N GLU A 111 1.52 2.98 -4.64
CA GLU A 111 1.77 3.26 -6.05
C GLU A 111 1.23 2.10 -6.88
N ILE A 112 0.44 2.40 -7.89
CA ILE A 112 -0.02 1.40 -8.85
C ILE A 112 1.08 1.28 -9.90
N PRO A 113 1.60 0.06 -10.17
CA PRO A 113 2.62 -0.13 -11.19
C PRO A 113 2.14 0.42 -12.54
N GLN A 114 3.00 1.21 -13.18
CA GLN A 114 2.69 1.80 -14.50
C GLN A 114 3.01 0.79 -15.61
N THR A 115 2.28 -0.29 -15.64
CA THR A 115 2.27 -1.24 -16.76
C THR A 115 0.93 -1.13 -17.47
N SER A 116 0.87 -1.44 -18.75
CA SER A 116 -0.39 -1.49 -19.49
C SER A 116 -1.22 -2.68 -19.02
N TYR A 117 -2.20 -2.41 -18.16
CA TYR A 117 -3.21 -3.38 -17.77
C TYR A 117 -4.49 -3.11 -18.54
N ASP A 118 -5.17 -4.16 -18.99
CA ASP A 118 -6.50 -4.02 -19.57
C ASP A 118 -7.52 -3.64 -18.50
N TYR A 119 -7.37 -4.19 -17.29
CA TYR A 119 -8.29 -3.96 -16.18
C TYR A 119 -7.55 -3.93 -14.84
N ILE A 120 -8.03 -3.10 -13.92
CA ILE A 120 -7.71 -3.12 -12.49
C ILE A 120 -8.96 -3.58 -11.75
N VAL A 121 -8.92 -4.77 -11.18
CA VAL A 121 -10.06 -5.37 -10.50
C VAL A 121 -9.81 -5.40 -8.99
N PRO A 122 -10.61 -4.68 -8.18
CA PRO A 122 -10.51 -4.78 -6.74
C PRO A 122 -10.95 -6.17 -6.28
N ILE A 123 -10.21 -6.76 -5.35
CA ILE A 123 -10.64 -8.01 -4.72
C ILE A 123 -11.90 -7.71 -3.90
N PRO A 124 -13.04 -8.37 -4.18
CA PRO A 124 -14.28 -8.11 -3.47
C PRO A 124 -14.18 -8.53 -2.01
N SER A 125 -14.81 -7.78 -1.14
CA SER A 125 -15.03 -8.20 0.25
C SER A 125 -16.40 -8.86 0.39
N SER A 126 -16.60 -9.59 1.50
CA SER A 126 -17.89 -10.22 1.78
C SER A 126 -18.96 -9.14 2.00
N PRO A 127 -20.16 -9.26 1.41
CA PRO A 127 -21.26 -8.31 1.62
C PRO A 127 -21.59 -8.07 3.11
N ALA A 128 -21.51 -9.10 3.94
CA ALA A 128 -21.75 -8.98 5.38
C ALA A 128 -20.69 -8.08 6.05
N HIS A 129 -19.44 -8.17 5.63
CA HIS A 129 -18.37 -7.30 6.13
C HIS A 129 -18.53 -5.86 5.63
N ASP A 130 -18.93 -5.66 4.38
CA ASP A 130 -19.16 -4.32 3.83
C ASP A 130 -20.33 -3.64 4.51
N LEU A 131 -21.42 -4.36 4.77
CA LEU A 131 -22.54 -3.85 5.59
C LEU A 131 -22.09 -3.47 6.98
N SER A 132 -21.30 -4.30 7.65
CA SER A 132 -20.83 -4.02 9.00
C SER A 132 -19.87 -2.84 9.06
N ARG A 133 -19.05 -2.63 8.02
CA ARG A 133 -18.08 -1.53 7.89
C ARG A 133 -18.69 -0.26 7.33
N THR A 134 -19.78 -0.37 6.57
CA THR A 134 -20.42 0.70 5.79
C THR A 134 -19.65 1.10 4.51
N PHE A 135 -18.53 0.45 4.20
CA PHE A 135 -17.75 0.69 3.00
C PHE A 135 -16.92 -0.53 2.59
N ASN A 136 -16.62 -0.63 1.29
CA ASN A 136 -15.63 -1.57 0.76
C ASN A 136 -14.22 -0.94 0.89
N PRO A 137 -13.30 -1.55 1.67
CA PRO A 137 -12.01 -0.93 1.95
C PRO A 137 -11.11 -0.77 0.72
N VAL A 138 -11.17 -1.70 -0.24
CA VAL A 138 -10.33 -1.62 -1.46
C VAL A 138 -10.87 -0.56 -2.41
N GLU A 139 -12.17 -0.54 -2.64
CA GLU A 139 -12.81 0.47 -3.48
C GLU A 139 -12.64 1.89 -2.93
N ALA A 140 -12.73 2.06 -1.60
CA ALA A 140 -12.54 3.36 -0.98
C ALA A 140 -11.13 3.91 -1.24
N VAL A 141 -10.10 3.06 -1.14
CA VAL A 141 -8.71 3.44 -1.45
C VAL A 141 -8.54 3.78 -2.93
N LEU A 142 -9.11 2.98 -3.83
CA LEU A 142 -9.03 3.25 -5.27
C LEU A 142 -9.73 4.55 -5.64
N LYS A 143 -10.91 4.82 -5.08
CA LYS A 143 -11.63 6.09 -5.27
C LYS A 143 -10.84 7.30 -4.73
N ALA A 144 -10.16 7.16 -3.60
CA ALA A 144 -9.31 8.21 -3.05
C ALA A 144 -8.03 8.43 -3.86
N LYS A 145 -7.60 7.42 -4.62
CA LYS A 145 -6.41 7.50 -5.49
C LYS A 145 -6.68 8.31 -6.76
N GLY A 146 -7.91 8.28 -7.30
CA GLY A 146 -8.34 8.97 -8.54
C GLY A 146 -8.19 8.09 -9.76
#